data_2054736c3d654f8181049d01dc7e993e
#
_entry.id   2054736c3d654f8181049d01dc7e993e
#
_cell.length_a   1.000
_cell.length_b   1.000
_cell.length_c   1.000
_cell.angle_alpha   90.00
_cell.angle_beta   90.00
_cell.angle_gamma   90.00
#
_symmetry.space_group_name_H-M   'P 1'
#
loop_
_entity.id
_entity.type
_entity.pdbx_description
1 polymer ?
#
loop_
_entity_poly.entity_id
_entity_poly.type
_entity_poly.pdbx_seq_one_letter_code
_entity_poly.pdbx_strand_id
1 'polypeptide(L)'
;MKKKENKVAVALKYDAEKNKAPYVIAKGKGVVADNIIEKGFEEGVNIIEDKVLVDQLVKLELTEEIPEELYTAVAEILSFIFSLDKEREDDNE
;
A
#
# COMPACT_ATOMS: atom_id res chain seq x y z
N MET A 1 -17.38 10.68 24.75
CA MET A 1 -17.30 9.71 23.89
C MET A 1 -16.05 9.68 23.09
N LYS A 2 -15.72 8.53 22.69
CA LYS A 2 -14.50 8.38 22.04
C LYS A 2 -14.53 8.86 20.63
N LYS A 3 -13.56 9.62 20.29
CA LYS A 3 -13.49 10.10 18.96
C LYS A 3 -12.97 9.05 18.05
N LYS A 4 -13.62 8.88 16.94
CA LYS A 4 -13.16 7.94 16.00
C LYS A 4 -11.94 8.45 15.30
N GLU A 5 -10.98 7.65 15.17
CA GLU A 5 -9.83 8.06 14.43
C GLU A 5 -10.11 8.07 12.96
N ASN A 6 -9.53 9.01 12.26
CA ASN A 6 -9.69 9.09 10.83
C ASN A 6 -8.69 8.17 10.16
N LYS A 7 -9.15 7.01 9.78
CA LYS A 7 -8.29 6.10 9.06
C LYS A 7 -8.04 6.61 7.67
N VAL A 8 -6.86 6.34 7.18
CA VAL A 8 -6.48 6.69 5.81
C VAL A 8 -5.90 5.45 5.19
N ALA A 9 -6.30 5.13 3.98
CA ALA A 9 -5.76 3.97 3.28
C ALA A 9 -5.50 4.32 1.83
N VAL A 10 -4.44 3.74 1.30
CA VAL A 10 -4.09 3.90 -0.10
C VAL A 10 -3.68 2.54 -0.62
N ALA A 11 -4.21 2.15 -1.76
CA ALA A 11 -3.81 0.92 -2.41
C ALA A 11 -2.92 1.25 -3.58
N LEU A 12 -1.79 0.56 -3.66
CA LEU A 12 -0.84 0.77 -4.73
C LEU A 12 -0.72 -0.49 -5.56
N LYS A 13 -0.45 -0.31 -6.84
CA LYS A 13 -0.19 -1.42 -7.72
C LYS A 13 1.12 -1.17 -8.45
N TYR A 14 1.91 -2.21 -8.60
CA TYR A 14 3.19 -2.07 -9.29
C TYR A 14 3.28 -3.13 -10.36
N ASP A 15 3.49 -2.69 -11.58
CA ASP A 15 3.68 -3.58 -12.71
C ASP A 15 5.01 -3.17 -13.35
N ALA A 16 6.06 -3.90 -13.02
CA ALA A 16 7.41 -3.51 -13.45
C ALA A 16 7.56 -3.46 -14.96
N GLU A 17 6.72 -4.20 -15.68
CA GLU A 17 6.82 -4.19 -17.13
C GLU A 17 6.21 -2.96 -17.76
N LYS A 18 5.26 -2.34 -17.07
CA LYS A 18 4.55 -1.21 -17.64
C LYS A 18 4.85 0.10 -16.97
N ASN A 19 5.28 0.07 -15.71
CA ASN A 19 5.43 1.29 -14.94
C ASN A 19 6.80 1.35 -14.32
N LYS A 20 7.32 2.57 -14.19
CA LYS A 20 8.58 2.75 -13.51
C LYS A 20 8.42 2.70 -12.01
N ALA A 21 7.24 3.01 -11.53
CA ALA A 21 6.97 3.08 -10.11
C ALA A 21 5.55 2.64 -9.84
N PRO A 22 5.27 2.25 -8.59
CA PRO A 22 3.89 1.94 -8.22
C PRO A 22 2.98 3.14 -8.42
N TYR A 23 1.71 2.88 -8.62
CA TYR A 23 0.74 3.94 -8.81
C TYR A 23 -0.49 3.68 -7.96
N VAL A 24 -1.26 4.73 -7.70
CA VAL A 24 -2.42 4.67 -6.82
C VAL A 24 -3.61 4.10 -7.56
N ILE A 25 -4.21 3.04 -6.99
CA ILE A 25 -5.42 2.49 -7.59
C ILE A 25 -6.65 2.73 -6.73
N ALA A 26 -6.46 3.09 -5.46
CA ALA A 26 -7.58 3.41 -4.59
C ALA A 26 -7.06 4.21 -3.42
N LYS A 27 -7.88 5.09 -2.89
CA LYS A 27 -7.51 5.85 -1.72
C LYS A 27 -8.77 6.34 -1.04
N GLY A 28 -8.67 6.62 0.25
CA GLY A 28 -9.81 7.12 0.96
C GLY A 28 -9.55 7.28 2.44
N LYS A 29 -10.51 7.88 3.11
CA LYS A 29 -10.47 8.11 4.54
C LYS A 29 -11.74 7.56 5.17
N GLY A 30 -11.67 7.29 6.46
CA GLY A 30 -12.83 6.87 7.21
C GLY A 30 -13.42 5.58 6.69
N VAL A 31 -14.69 5.57 6.39
CA VAL A 31 -15.38 4.37 5.92
C VAL A 31 -14.78 3.88 4.62
N VAL A 32 -14.38 4.78 3.73
CA VAL A 32 -13.77 4.36 2.48
C VAL A 32 -12.46 3.64 2.77
N ALA A 33 -11.67 4.15 3.73
CA ALA A 33 -10.43 3.48 4.09
C ALA A 33 -10.71 2.08 4.63
N ASP A 34 -11.73 1.94 5.47
CA ASP A 34 -12.10 0.63 5.98
C ASP A 34 -12.45 -0.33 4.86
N ASN A 35 -13.18 0.16 3.86
CA ASN A 35 -13.56 -0.69 2.74
C ASN A 35 -12.36 -1.12 1.92
N ILE A 36 -11.40 -0.21 1.74
CA ILE A 36 -10.18 -0.55 1.01
C ILE A 36 -9.40 -1.63 1.74
N ILE A 37 -9.28 -1.49 3.06
CA ILE A 37 -8.54 -2.45 3.86
C ILE A 37 -9.23 -3.81 3.84
N GLU A 38 -10.54 -3.80 3.98
CA GLU A 38 -11.30 -5.05 3.97
C GLU A 38 -11.14 -5.76 2.63
N LYS A 39 -11.23 -5.00 1.55
CA LYS A 39 -11.05 -5.59 0.23
C LYS A 39 -9.64 -6.16 0.08
N GLY A 40 -8.65 -5.46 0.62
CA GLY A 40 -7.29 -5.96 0.58
C GLY A 40 -7.15 -7.29 1.29
N PHE A 41 -7.77 -7.43 2.46
CA PHE A 41 -7.75 -8.69 3.17
C PHE A 41 -8.41 -9.79 2.36
N GLU A 42 -9.55 -9.49 1.75
CA GLU A 42 -10.27 -10.49 0.97
C GLU A 42 -9.46 -10.96 -0.21
N GLU A 43 -8.67 -10.08 -0.80
CA GLU A 43 -7.91 -10.42 -1.98
C GLU A 43 -6.51 -10.93 -1.68
N GLY A 44 -6.16 -11.02 -0.40
CA GLY A 44 -4.84 -11.52 -0.04
C GLY A 44 -3.71 -10.53 -0.27
N VAL A 45 -4.04 -9.25 -0.29
CA VAL A 45 -3.04 -8.22 -0.50
C VAL A 45 -2.30 -7.96 0.81
N ASN A 46 -0.99 -7.73 0.72
CA ASN A 46 -0.22 -7.37 1.90
C ASN A 46 -0.60 -5.96 2.36
N ILE A 47 -0.89 -5.82 3.65
CA ILE A 47 -1.31 -4.56 4.21
C ILE A 47 -0.28 -4.10 5.24
N ILE A 48 0.25 -2.91 5.01
CA ILE A 48 1.29 -2.34 5.86
C ILE A 48 0.73 -1.09 6.52
N GLU A 49 0.99 -0.94 7.80
CA GLU A 49 0.56 0.25 8.53
C GLU A 49 1.72 1.23 8.62
N ASP A 50 1.57 2.40 8.03
CA ASP A 50 2.60 3.43 8.07
C ASP A 50 1.91 4.77 7.94
N LYS A 51 1.69 5.41 9.08
CA LYS A 51 0.91 6.64 9.10
C LYS A 51 1.60 7.77 8.34
N VAL A 52 2.89 7.87 8.47
CA VAL A 52 3.60 8.95 7.79
C VAL A 52 3.52 8.80 6.29
N LEU A 53 3.76 7.58 5.82
CA LEU A 53 3.76 7.34 4.40
C LEU A 53 2.37 7.47 3.80
N VAL A 54 1.35 6.92 4.47
CA VAL A 54 0.02 6.97 3.90
C VAL A 54 -0.52 8.39 3.81
N ASP A 55 -0.12 9.25 4.76
CA ASP A 55 -0.54 10.64 4.69
C ASP A 55 0.01 11.33 3.47
N GLN A 56 1.19 10.93 3.01
CA GLN A 56 1.75 11.50 1.80
C GLN A 56 1.14 10.88 0.56
N LEU A 57 0.88 9.57 0.59
CA LEU A 57 0.33 8.90 -0.57
C LEU A 57 -1.09 9.32 -0.88
N VAL A 58 -1.88 9.62 0.15
CA VAL A 58 -3.28 9.95 -0.08
C VAL A 58 -3.44 11.26 -0.84
N LYS A 59 -2.40 12.08 -0.89
CA LYS A 59 -2.44 13.33 -1.62
C LYS A 59 -2.28 13.15 -3.12
N LEU A 60 -1.84 11.96 -3.55
CA LEU A 60 -1.68 11.71 -4.97
C LEU A 60 -3.03 11.45 -5.62
N GLU A 61 -3.08 11.68 -6.93
CA GLU A 61 -4.31 11.42 -7.67
C GLU A 61 -4.41 9.94 -8.00
N LEU A 62 -5.63 9.49 -8.26
CA LEU A 62 -5.80 8.12 -8.74
C LEU A 62 -5.02 7.95 -10.02
N THR A 63 -4.39 6.82 -10.18
CA THR A 63 -3.54 6.41 -11.30
C THR A 63 -2.21 7.14 -11.35
N GLU A 64 -1.93 8.04 -10.43
CA GLU A 64 -0.66 8.74 -10.40
C GLU A 64 0.42 7.83 -9.83
N GLU A 65 1.60 7.83 -10.47
CA GLU A 65 2.73 7.09 -9.94
C GLU A 65 3.29 7.84 -8.75
N ILE A 66 3.89 7.10 -7.82
CA ILE A 66 4.48 7.76 -6.66
C ILE A 66 5.66 8.61 -7.12
N PRO A 67 5.87 9.76 -6.49
CA PRO A 67 7.00 10.63 -6.87
C PRO A 67 8.31 10.08 -6.32
N GLU A 68 9.39 10.56 -6.88
CA GLU A 68 10.70 10.08 -6.50
C GLU A 68 10.98 10.22 -5.02
N GLU A 69 10.44 11.24 -4.39
CA GLU A 69 10.66 11.44 -2.96
C GLU A 69 10.20 10.26 -2.13
N LEU A 70 9.26 9.49 -2.64
CA LEU A 70 8.72 8.36 -1.89
C LEU A 70 9.28 7.02 -2.34
N TYR A 71 10.19 7.02 -3.31
CA TYR A 71 10.72 5.76 -3.84
C TYR A 71 11.35 4.90 -2.76
N THR A 72 12.21 5.50 -1.93
CA THR A 72 12.92 4.71 -0.93
C THR A 72 11.96 4.08 0.06
N ALA A 73 10.99 4.85 0.55
CA ALA A 73 10.06 4.33 1.54
C ALA A 73 9.23 3.18 0.98
N VAL A 74 8.75 3.33 -0.25
CA VAL A 74 7.92 2.29 -0.85
C VAL A 74 8.77 1.08 -1.22
N ALA A 75 9.99 1.32 -1.70
CA ALA A 75 10.87 0.23 -2.06
C ALA A 75 11.22 -0.64 -0.86
N GLU A 76 11.38 -0.03 0.31
CA GLU A 76 11.65 -0.81 1.51
C GLU A 76 10.50 -1.74 1.85
N ILE A 77 9.28 -1.26 1.67
CA ILE A 77 8.11 -2.08 1.92
C ILE A 77 8.05 -3.22 0.92
N LEU A 78 8.29 -2.94 -0.36
CA LEU A 78 8.25 -3.98 -1.38
C LEU A 78 9.34 -5.03 -1.14
N SER A 79 10.51 -4.59 -0.72
CA SER A 79 11.58 -5.52 -0.41
C SER A 79 11.20 -6.44 0.73
N PHE A 80 10.55 -5.89 1.75
CA PHE A 80 10.11 -6.68 2.87
C PHE A 80 9.11 -7.74 2.42
N ILE A 81 8.16 -7.35 1.57
CA ILE A 81 7.15 -8.27 1.08
C ILE A 81 7.78 -9.37 0.24
N PHE A 82 8.72 -8.99 -0.63
CA PHE A 82 9.41 -10.00 -1.44
C PHE A 82 10.18 -10.97 -0.57
N SER A 83 10.78 -10.49 0.52
CA SER A 83 11.49 -11.36 1.43
C SER A 83 10.57 -12.38 2.07
N LEU A 84 9.37 -11.95 2.46
CA LEU A 84 8.40 -12.86 3.04
C LEU A 84 8.01 -13.93 2.06
N ASP A 85 7.77 -13.56 0.82
CA ASP A 85 7.40 -14.52 -0.20
C ASP A 85 8.51 -15.53 -0.43
N LYS A 86 9.74 -15.04 -0.45
CA LYS A 86 10.86 -15.94 -0.67
C LYS A 86 11.02 -16.92 0.48
N GLU A 87 10.87 -16.45 1.70
CA GLU A 87 10.95 -17.33 2.85
C GLU A 87 9.88 -18.38 2.82
N ARG A 88 8.69 -17.99 2.40
CA ARG A 88 7.60 -18.94 2.33
C ARG A 88 7.86 -20.00 1.29
N GLU A 89 8.47 -19.64 0.18
CA GLU A 89 8.83 -20.61 -0.83
C GLU A 89 9.86 -21.59 -0.33
N ASP A 90 10.84 -21.09 0.43
CA ASP A 90 11.86 -21.95 0.97
C ASP A 90 11.26 -22.96 1.94
N ASP A 91 10.28 -22.53 2.71
CA ASP A 91 9.65 -23.41 3.66
C ASP A 91 8.91 -24.55 3.01
N ASN A 92 8.48 -24.36 1.79
CA ASN A 92 7.73 -25.40 1.11
C ASN A 92 8.60 -26.51 0.56
N GLU A 93 9.88 -26.37 0.65
CA GLU A 93 10.74 -27.46 0.20
C GLU A 93 11.00 -28.47 1.28
#